data_df0c0d4218264001d58747ce9e0355f6
#
_entry.id   df0c0d4218264001d58747ce9e0355f6
#
_cell.length_a   1.000
_cell.length_b   1.000
_cell.length_c   1.000
_cell.angle_alpha   90.00
_cell.angle_beta   90.00
_cell.angle_gamma   90.00
#
_symmetry.space_group_name_H-M   'P 1'
#
loop_
_entity.id
_entity.type
_entity.pdbx_description
1 polymer ?
#
loop_
_entity_poly.entity_id
_entity_poly.type
_entity_poly.pdbx_seq_one_letter_code
_entity_poly.pdbx_strand_id
1 'polypeptide(L)'
;IHGESDFGEPIKVLVTGRTTTVDYLLRRLLIGHMEYTERHTLSGGAVGREVRDCADIDLKIIRCRGKGDRLVQGDWRIPDAVESIIDLDPAARDPGLRYGDADTLRRVRNHTLSATVSHDGRELRDFVRNAYVPHIRERFGDLARPHSELTIARAFKSGGLLWVERHGVRVAGVVFSTSGNTISSRIAAPVSDPELVENLHAVSATKKFLIDYAIERGYQYLDLGKSRPQLMDGVLRHKKRWGARLLDSPKEVAEFHLSWRALTPAIAQWLRTTPLVVRDCGGLAGLTASAENESPDDCMSRLRRLWSPGLARIIVLNHDGQNPGIDEVFGTPVTWQRAD
;
A
#
# COMPACT_ATOMS: atom_id res chain seq x y z
N ILE A 1 -4.64 13.84 20.36
CA ILE A 1 -5.33 12.58 20.63
C ILE A 1 -4.61 11.90 21.78
N HIS A 2 -5.36 11.51 22.79
CA HIS A 2 -4.88 10.64 23.86
C HIS A 2 -5.50 9.27 23.70
N GLY A 3 -4.81 8.23 24.05
CA GLY A 3 -5.32 6.87 24.03
C GLY A 3 -4.34 5.94 24.72
N GLU A 4 -4.79 4.73 24.98
CA GLU A 4 -3.95 3.64 25.40
C GLU A 4 -3.41 2.97 24.15
N SER A 5 -2.10 2.75 24.10
CA SER A 5 -1.49 2.00 23.00
C SER A 5 -1.97 0.56 23.02
N ASP A 6 -1.86 -0.16 21.90
CA ASP A 6 -2.08 -1.62 21.80
C ASP A 6 -1.29 -2.42 22.86
N PHE A 7 -0.44 -1.75 23.64
CA PHE A 7 0.49 -2.31 24.63
C PHE A 7 0.25 -1.82 26.04
N GLY A 8 -0.92 -1.18 26.30
CA GLY A 8 -1.33 -0.75 27.64
C GLY A 8 -0.62 0.51 28.17
N GLU A 9 0.18 1.19 27.32
CA GLU A 9 0.83 2.44 27.71
C GLU A 9 0.05 3.66 27.22
N PRO A 10 -0.16 4.68 28.03
CA PRO A 10 -0.77 5.93 27.59
C PRO A 10 0.14 6.62 26.56
N ILE A 11 -0.41 7.06 25.45
CA ILE A 11 0.31 7.75 24.37
C ILE A 11 -0.41 9.02 23.95
N LYS A 12 0.34 10.11 23.82
CA LYS A 12 -0.15 11.40 23.30
C LYS A 12 0.26 11.57 21.85
N VAL A 13 -0.71 11.70 20.96
CA VAL A 13 -0.46 11.81 19.50
C VAL A 13 -0.99 13.13 18.97
N LEU A 14 -0.12 13.91 18.33
CA LEU A 14 -0.51 15.10 17.57
C LEU A 14 -0.74 14.71 16.10
N VAL A 15 -1.92 15.02 15.59
CA VAL A 15 -2.26 14.74 14.19
C VAL A 15 -2.72 16.01 13.49
N THR A 16 -2.16 16.29 12.31
CA THR A 16 -2.66 17.34 11.43
C THR A 16 -3.07 16.77 10.07
N GLY A 17 -4.14 17.28 9.49
CA GLY A 17 -4.57 16.90 8.14
C GLY A 17 -5.02 15.44 8.02
N ARG A 18 -6.08 15.09 8.74
CA ARG A 18 -6.64 13.74 8.75
C ARG A 18 -6.99 13.21 7.36
N THR A 19 -6.52 12.01 7.05
CA THR A 19 -6.82 11.25 5.84
C THR A 19 -7.11 9.80 6.19
N THR A 20 -7.58 9.00 5.22
CA THR A 20 -7.79 7.56 5.42
C THR A 20 -6.50 6.82 5.79
N THR A 21 -5.34 7.30 5.33
CA THR A 21 -4.03 6.75 5.69
C THR A 21 -3.72 7.03 7.15
N VAL A 22 -3.91 8.27 7.62
CA VAL A 22 -3.71 8.64 9.03
C VAL A 22 -4.66 7.87 9.93
N ASP A 23 -5.95 7.81 9.59
CA ASP A 23 -6.93 7.04 10.35
C ASP A 23 -6.55 5.56 10.48
N TYR A 24 -6.01 5.00 9.42
CA TYR A 24 -5.51 3.62 9.44
C TYR A 24 -4.30 3.46 10.37
N LEU A 25 -3.32 4.37 10.31
CA LEU A 25 -2.13 4.35 11.16
C LEU A 25 -2.51 4.48 12.64
N LEU A 26 -3.44 5.40 12.95
CA LEU A 26 -3.93 5.60 14.32
C LEU A 26 -4.65 4.37 14.87
N ARG A 27 -5.50 3.72 14.07
CA ARG A 27 -6.19 2.47 14.47
C ARG A 27 -5.24 1.30 14.73
N ARG A 28 -4.01 1.37 14.23
CA ARG A 28 -2.96 0.38 14.49
C ARG A 28 -2.07 0.72 15.67
N LEU A 29 -2.10 1.98 16.11
CA LEU A 29 -1.35 2.44 17.27
C LEU A 29 -2.20 2.40 18.54
N LEU A 30 -3.49 2.71 18.45
CA LEU A 30 -4.40 2.90 19.57
C LEU A 30 -5.49 1.84 19.60
N ILE A 31 -5.65 1.17 20.74
CA ILE A 31 -6.79 0.28 21.04
C ILE A 31 -7.86 1.07 21.77
N GLY A 32 -9.14 0.80 21.48
CA GLY A 32 -10.26 1.34 22.22
C GLY A 32 -10.64 2.78 21.89
N HIS A 33 -11.18 3.51 22.85
CA HIS A 33 -11.63 4.87 22.65
C HIS A 33 -10.45 5.84 22.52
N MET A 34 -10.37 6.48 21.35
CA MET A 34 -9.50 7.63 21.15
C MET A 34 -10.19 8.85 21.75
N GLU A 35 -9.66 9.39 22.84
CA GLU A 35 -10.10 10.68 23.36
C GLU A 35 -9.46 11.81 22.55
N TYR A 36 -10.31 12.60 21.91
CA TYR A 36 -9.88 13.81 21.21
C TYR A 36 -9.96 14.98 22.18
N THR A 37 -8.82 15.47 22.66
CA THR A 37 -8.78 16.56 23.62
C THR A 37 -9.07 17.91 22.98
N GLU A 38 -8.65 18.14 21.72
CA GLU A 38 -8.87 19.41 21.03
C GLU A 38 -8.90 19.25 19.51
N ARG A 39 -9.76 20.05 18.85
CA ARG A 39 -9.77 20.20 17.39
C ARG A 39 -9.56 21.67 17.07
N HIS A 40 -8.36 22.02 16.61
CA HIS A 40 -8.08 23.35 16.08
C HIS A 40 -7.98 23.31 14.56
N THR A 41 -8.54 24.31 13.90
CA THR A 41 -8.28 24.58 12.48
C THR A 41 -7.22 25.67 12.43
N LEU A 42 -6.00 25.30 12.09
CA LEU A 42 -4.88 26.22 11.98
C LEU A 42 -4.61 26.60 10.53
N SER A 43 -4.27 27.85 10.28
CA SER A 43 -3.72 28.27 8.98
C SER A 43 -2.28 27.78 8.85
N GLY A 44 -1.82 27.44 7.63
CA GLY A 44 -0.56 26.75 7.37
C GLY A 44 0.69 27.37 8.03
N GLY A 45 0.73 28.69 8.29
CA GLY A 45 1.87 29.32 8.97
C GLY A 45 1.86 29.17 10.51
N ALA A 46 0.70 28.94 11.12
CA ALA A 46 0.55 28.73 12.57
C ALA A 46 0.91 27.29 12.96
N VAL A 47 0.61 26.30 12.09
CA VAL A 47 0.88 24.87 12.32
C VAL A 47 2.37 24.64 12.65
N GLY A 48 3.27 25.29 11.92
CA GLY A 48 4.73 25.06 12.09
C GLY A 48 5.30 25.57 13.42
N ARG A 49 4.67 26.54 14.08
CA ARG A 49 5.08 27.05 15.40
C ARG A 49 4.51 26.18 16.51
N GLU A 50 3.20 25.95 16.52
CA GLU A 50 2.55 25.14 17.55
C GLU A 50 3.04 23.70 17.58
N VAL A 51 3.32 23.10 16.43
CA VAL A 51 3.88 21.73 16.34
C VAL A 51 5.27 21.63 17.00
N ARG A 52 6.10 22.68 16.91
CA ARG A 52 7.42 22.70 17.57
C ARG A 52 7.31 22.83 19.08
N ASP A 53 6.35 23.62 19.55
CA ASP A 53 6.23 24.00 20.96
C ASP A 53 5.53 22.91 21.82
N CYS A 54 4.95 21.87 21.20
CA CYS A 54 4.34 20.75 21.92
C CYS A 54 5.41 19.76 22.42
N ALA A 55 6.05 20.08 23.54
CA ALA A 55 7.12 19.26 24.14
C ALA A 55 6.61 17.96 24.82
N ASP A 56 5.32 17.88 25.16
CA ASP A 56 4.70 16.75 25.87
C ASP A 56 4.02 15.71 24.95
N ILE A 57 4.20 15.83 23.64
CA ILE A 57 3.66 14.92 22.64
C ILE A 57 4.66 13.80 22.37
N ASP A 58 4.20 12.54 22.45
CA ASP A 58 5.04 11.35 22.23
C ASP A 58 5.24 11.09 20.74
N LEU A 59 4.19 11.25 19.93
CA LEU A 59 4.20 10.99 18.48
C LEU A 59 3.51 12.11 17.71
N LYS A 60 4.14 12.60 16.65
CA LYS A 60 3.58 13.61 15.74
C LYS A 60 3.39 13.02 14.34
N ILE A 61 2.19 13.16 13.77
CA ILE A 61 1.84 12.80 12.40
C ILE A 61 1.31 14.04 11.70
N ILE A 62 2.14 14.68 10.90
CA ILE A 62 1.87 16.00 10.33
C ILE A 62 1.75 15.89 8.82
N ARG A 63 0.58 16.20 8.27
CA ARG A 63 0.37 16.24 6.84
C ARG A 63 0.96 17.50 6.22
N CYS A 64 1.86 17.31 5.27
CA CYS A 64 2.44 18.39 4.48
C CYS A 64 1.93 18.33 3.03
N ARG A 65 1.71 19.50 2.45
CA ARG A 65 1.37 19.67 1.04
C ARG A 65 2.46 20.49 0.37
N GLY A 66 3.29 19.84 -0.46
CA GLY A 66 4.31 20.50 -1.25
C GLY A 66 5.74 20.27 -0.77
N LYS A 67 6.68 20.40 -1.70
CA LYS A 67 8.14 20.18 -1.48
C LYS A 67 8.82 21.22 -0.57
N GLY A 68 8.09 22.18 -0.03
CA GLY A 68 8.63 23.35 0.67
C GLY A 68 8.41 23.42 2.18
N ASP A 69 7.59 22.57 2.74
CA ASP A 69 7.32 22.57 4.19
C ASP A 69 8.46 21.88 4.95
N ARG A 70 9.55 22.61 5.17
CA ARG A 70 10.64 22.21 6.08
C ARG A 70 10.19 22.40 7.53
N LEU A 71 9.11 21.69 7.94
CA LEU A 71 8.52 21.92 9.26
C LEU A 71 9.39 21.38 10.39
N VAL A 72 10.15 20.32 10.16
CA VAL A 72 11.03 19.75 11.19
C VAL A 72 12.23 19.04 10.51
N GLN A 73 13.44 19.27 11.04
CA GLN A 73 14.64 18.58 10.60
C GLN A 73 14.73 17.24 11.36
N GLY A 74 14.84 16.13 10.66
CA GLY A 74 14.97 14.79 11.26
C GLY A 74 13.72 13.92 11.18
N ASP A 75 12.63 14.40 10.59
CA ASP A 75 11.39 13.63 10.49
C ASP A 75 11.41 12.59 9.38
N TRP A 76 10.69 11.49 9.64
CA TRP A 76 10.41 10.47 8.63
C TRP A 76 9.32 10.94 7.68
N ARG A 77 9.60 10.95 6.40
CA ARG A 77 8.67 11.40 5.35
C ARG A 77 7.92 10.20 4.78
N ILE A 78 6.64 10.09 5.06
CA ILE A 78 5.77 9.01 4.60
C ILE A 78 4.95 9.52 3.42
N PRO A 79 5.02 8.93 2.21
CA PRO A 79 4.12 9.31 1.12
C PRO A 79 2.67 8.98 1.48
N ASP A 80 1.69 9.78 1.04
CA ASP A 80 0.27 9.47 1.27
C ASP A 80 -0.15 8.14 0.61
N ALA A 81 0.51 7.79 -0.49
CA ALA A 81 0.38 6.50 -1.15
C ALA A 81 1.66 6.13 -1.91
N VAL A 82 1.88 4.84 -2.11
CA VAL A 82 2.91 4.29 -3.01
C VAL A 82 2.25 3.64 -4.22
N GLU A 83 2.86 3.77 -5.38
CA GLU A 83 2.42 3.08 -6.59
C GLU A 83 3.07 1.70 -6.69
N SER A 84 2.44 0.79 -7.41
CA SER A 84 2.93 -0.57 -7.62
C SER A 84 2.87 -0.90 -9.11
N ILE A 85 4.01 -1.26 -9.68
CA ILE A 85 4.15 -1.56 -11.11
C ILE A 85 4.80 -2.92 -11.31
N ILE A 86 4.34 -3.66 -12.32
CA ILE A 86 4.96 -4.90 -12.78
C ILE A 86 5.73 -4.59 -14.06
N ASP A 87 7.02 -4.93 -14.08
CA ASP A 87 7.82 -4.93 -15.31
C ASP A 87 7.45 -6.18 -16.11
N LEU A 88 6.93 -5.99 -17.32
CA LEU A 88 6.46 -7.10 -18.15
C LEU A 88 7.60 -7.75 -18.96
N ASP A 89 8.71 -7.04 -19.17
CA ASP A 89 9.93 -7.61 -19.72
C ASP A 89 10.55 -8.62 -18.74
N PRO A 90 10.70 -9.89 -19.11
CA PRO A 90 11.34 -10.89 -18.27
C PRO A 90 12.76 -10.52 -17.82
N ALA A 91 13.52 -9.81 -18.66
CA ALA A 91 14.91 -9.41 -18.37
C ALA A 91 15.00 -8.29 -17.30
N ALA A 92 13.95 -7.48 -17.17
CA ALA A 92 13.89 -6.40 -16.18
C ALA A 92 13.38 -6.85 -14.80
N ARG A 93 13.06 -8.13 -14.65
CA ARG A 93 12.44 -8.70 -13.45
C ARG A 93 13.48 -9.05 -12.40
N ASP A 94 13.19 -8.76 -11.14
CA ASP A 94 13.95 -9.27 -10.01
C ASP A 94 13.89 -10.82 -10.03
N PRO A 95 15.04 -11.52 -10.08
CA PRO A 95 15.10 -13.00 -10.10
C PRO A 95 14.44 -13.66 -8.88
N GLY A 96 14.33 -12.94 -7.75
CA GLY A 96 13.67 -13.41 -6.54
C GLY A 96 12.14 -13.33 -6.59
N LEU A 97 11.57 -12.68 -7.61
CA LEU A 97 10.13 -12.51 -7.75
C LEU A 97 9.53 -13.57 -8.67
N ARG A 98 8.68 -14.40 -8.11
CA ARG A 98 7.80 -15.25 -8.92
C ARG A 98 6.67 -14.42 -9.49
N TYR A 99 6.40 -14.60 -10.78
CA TYR A 99 5.24 -14.02 -11.44
C TYR A 99 3.98 -14.75 -11.01
N GLY A 100 3.12 -14.04 -10.29
CA GLY A 100 1.80 -14.52 -9.98
C GLY A 100 1.70 -15.29 -8.66
N ASP A 101 0.56 -15.17 -8.06
CA ASP A 101 0.15 -15.99 -6.94
C ASP A 101 -0.05 -17.44 -7.40
N ALA A 102 0.81 -18.35 -6.93
CA ALA A 102 0.86 -19.74 -7.37
C ALA A 102 -0.49 -20.46 -7.25
N ASP A 103 -1.25 -20.15 -6.20
CA ASP A 103 -2.57 -20.73 -6.00
C ASP A 103 -3.56 -20.23 -7.05
N THR A 104 -3.57 -18.92 -7.32
CA THR A 104 -4.39 -18.37 -8.41
C THR A 104 -4.03 -18.97 -9.76
N LEU A 105 -2.75 -19.09 -10.08
CA LEU A 105 -2.32 -19.70 -11.35
C LEU A 105 -2.73 -21.17 -11.47
N ARG A 106 -2.66 -21.94 -10.37
CA ARG A 106 -3.16 -23.31 -10.30
C ARG A 106 -4.66 -23.37 -10.57
N ARG A 107 -5.46 -22.49 -9.92
CA ARG A 107 -6.91 -22.43 -10.10
C ARG A 107 -7.31 -22.02 -11.51
N VAL A 108 -6.62 -21.05 -12.12
CA VAL A 108 -6.86 -20.66 -13.51
C VAL A 108 -6.75 -21.87 -14.44
N ARG A 109 -5.72 -22.72 -14.26
CA ARG A 109 -5.54 -23.94 -15.07
C ARG A 109 -6.59 -25.00 -14.74
N ASN A 110 -6.79 -25.31 -13.46
CA ASN A 110 -7.66 -26.41 -13.02
C ASN A 110 -9.14 -26.16 -13.35
N HIS A 111 -9.56 -24.90 -13.36
CA HIS A 111 -10.95 -24.53 -13.65
C HIS A 111 -11.16 -24.00 -15.07
N THR A 112 -10.15 -24.11 -15.93
CA THR A 112 -10.22 -23.72 -17.35
C THR A 112 -10.76 -22.30 -17.50
N LEU A 113 -10.22 -21.35 -16.71
CA LEU A 113 -10.62 -19.95 -16.84
C LEU A 113 -10.05 -19.36 -18.13
N SER A 114 -10.86 -18.53 -18.77
CA SER A 114 -10.50 -17.76 -19.96
C SER A 114 -10.79 -16.28 -19.76
N ALA A 115 -10.34 -15.45 -20.70
CA ALA A 115 -10.66 -14.03 -20.65
C ALA A 115 -11.07 -13.49 -22.03
N THR A 116 -11.97 -12.52 -22.00
CA THR A 116 -12.40 -11.74 -23.16
C THR A 116 -12.32 -10.26 -22.87
N VAL A 117 -12.06 -9.44 -23.89
CA VAL A 117 -12.03 -7.97 -23.73
C VAL A 117 -13.22 -7.37 -24.46
N SER A 118 -13.94 -6.53 -23.74
CA SER A 118 -15.09 -5.80 -24.26
C SER A 118 -14.82 -4.28 -24.33
N HIS A 119 -15.35 -3.66 -25.37
CA HIS A 119 -15.40 -2.20 -25.56
C HIS A 119 -16.85 -1.69 -25.62
N ASP A 120 -17.83 -2.52 -25.23
CA ASP A 120 -19.23 -2.10 -25.17
C ASP A 120 -19.51 -1.29 -23.88
N GLY A 121 -19.88 -0.03 -24.08
CA GLY A 121 -20.24 0.86 -22.96
C GLY A 121 -21.49 0.41 -22.17
N ARG A 122 -22.34 -0.47 -22.73
CA ARG A 122 -23.47 -1.06 -21.99
C ARG A 122 -22.94 -2.05 -20.95
N GLU A 123 -22.00 -2.90 -21.35
CA GLU A 123 -21.35 -3.85 -20.42
C GLU A 123 -20.57 -3.13 -19.32
N LEU A 124 -19.90 -2.02 -19.63
CA LEU A 124 -19.27 -1.18 -18.62
C LEU A 124 -20.27 -0.68 -17.57
N ARG A 125 -21.41 -0.12 -18.01
CA ARG A 125 -22.43 0.40 -17.10
C ARG A 125 -23.01 -0.68 -16.21
N ASP A 126 -23.27 -1.85 -16.79
CA ASP A 126 -23.77 -3.01 -16.07
C ASP A 126 -22.75 -3.48 -15.02
N PHE A 127 -21.48 -3.64 -15.40
CA PHE A 127 -20.39 -4.00 -14.49
C PHE A 127 -20.23 -3.01 -13.33
N VAL A 128 -20.23 -1.71 -13.62
CA VAL A 128 -20.07 -0.67 -12.58
C VAL A 128 -21.25 -0.70 -11.59
N ARG A 129 -22.47 -0.77 -12.11
CA ARG A 129 -23.69 -0.67 -11.30
C ARG A 129 -23.95 -1.95 -10.48
N ASN A 130 -23.79 -3.12 -11.09
CA ASN A 130 -24.27 -4.38 -10.53
C ASN A 130 -23.14 -5.22 -9.90
N ALA A 131 -21.88 -4.91 -10.20
CA ALA A 131 -20.72 -5.62 -9.62
C ALA A 131 -19.80 -4.70 -8.80
N TYR A 132 -19.19 -3.69 -9.42
CA TYR A 132 -18.14 -2.91 -8.76
C TYR A 132 -18.64 -2.08 -7.56
N VAL A 133 -19.70 -1.30 -7.73
CA VAL A 133 -20.19 -0.42 -6.65
C VAL A 133 -20.71 -1.23 -5.46
N PRO A 134 -21.53 -2.30 -5.64
CA PRO A 134 -21.94 -3.17 -4.55
C PRO A 134 -20.75 -3.82 -3.83
N HIS A 135 -19.79 -4.39 -4.57
CA HIS A 135 -18.60 -5.03 -4.00
C HIS A 135 -17.76 -4.07 -3.13
N ILE A 136 -17.56 -2.82 -3.58
CA ILE A 136 -16.79 -1.84 -2.80
C ILE A 136 -17.56 -1.44 -1.53
N ARG A 137 -18.88 -1.28 -1.60
CA ARG A 137 -19.73 -0.96 -0.44
C ARG A 137 -19.74 -2.09 0.58
N GLU A 138 -19.89 -3.32 0.14
CA GLU A 138 -19.86 -4.51 1.00
C GLU A 138 -18.50 -4.63 1.72
N ARG A 139 -17.41 -4.46 0.97
CA ARG A 139 -16.06 -4.65 1.51
C ARG A 139 -15.59 -3.55 2.46
N PHE A 140 -16.01 -2.30 2.25
CA PHE A 140 -15.49 -1.14 2.97
C PHE A 140 -16.55 -0.38 3.77
N GLY A 141 -17.83 -0.76 3.69
CA GLY A 141 -18.92 -0.10 4.42
C GLY A 141 -18.92 1.41 4.22
N ASP A 142 -19.02 2.16 5.30
CA ASP A 142 -19.03 3.64 5.29
C ASP A 142 -17.70 4.26 4.82
N LEU A 143 -16.63 3.49 4.79
CA LEU A 143 -15.32 3.89 4.25
C LEU A 143 -15.21 3.69 2.74
N ALA A 144 -16.24 3.14 2.10
CA ALA A 144 -16.26 2.92 0.67
C ALA A 144 -16.08 4.24 -0.10
N ARG A 145 -15.16 4.25 -1.05
CA ARG A 145 -14.90 5.40 -1.93
C ARG A 145 -14.79 4.89 -3.37
N PRO A 146 -15.92 4.55 -4.01
CA PRO A 146 -15.90 4.14 -5.41
C PRO A 146 -15.38 5.27 -6.29
N HIS A 147 -14.66 4.92 -7.35
CA HIS A 147 -14.26 5.88 -8.36
C HIS A 147 -15.48 6.52 -9.03
N SER A 148 -15.34 7.79 -9.41
CA SER A 148 -16.43 8.46 -10.16
C SER A 148 -16.65 7.80 -11.53
N GLU A 149 -17.89 7.82 -12.00
CA GLU A 149 -18.25 7.26 -13.30
C GLU A 149 -17.43 7.88 -14.43
N LEU A 150 -17.15 9.19 -14.35
CA LEU A 150 -16.32 9.89 -15.33
C LEU A 150 -14.89 9.34 -15.38
N THR A 151 -14.30 9.06 -14.21
CA THR A 151 -12.95 8.46 -14.12
C THR A 151 -12.94 7.07 -14.73
N ILE A 152 -13.95 6.26 -14.42
CA ILE A 152 -14.09 4.90 -14.96
C ILE A 152 -14.31 4.94 -16.48
N ALA A 153 -15.20 5.80 -16.96
CA ALA A 153 -15.48 5.95 -18.39
C ALA A 153 -14.24 6.40 -19.19
N ARG A 154 -13.44 7.33 -18.65
CA ARG A 154 -12.17 7.74 -19.27
C ARG A 154 -11.16 6.58 -19.34
N ALA A 155 -11.05 5.81 -18.29
CA ALA A 155 -10.16 4.63 -18.25
C ALA A 155 -10.61 3.60 -19.30
N PHE A 156 -11.88 3.28 -19.33
CA PHE A 156 -12.46 2.34 -20.30
C PHE A 156 -12.27 2.81 -21.75
N LYS A 157 -12.45 4.10 -22.04
CA LYS A 157 -12.27 4.65 -23.40
C LYS A 157 -10.85 4.48 -23.92
N SER A 158 -9.84 4.56 -23.06
CA SER A 158 -8.43 4.38 -23.44
C SER A 158 -7.96 2.93 -23.39
N GLY A 159 -8.75 2.03 -22.80
CA GLY A 159 -8.41 0.61 -22.61
C GLY A 159 -9.60 -0.28 -22.91
N GLY A 160 -10.27 -0.80 -21.88
CA GLY A 160 -11.41 -1.70 -22.03
C GLY A 160 -11.86 -2.31 -20.70
N LEU A 161 -12.75 -3.29 -20.82
CA LEU A 161 -13.20 -4.16 -19.73
C LEU A 161 -12.80 -5.60 -20.06
N LEU A 162 -11.88 -6.16 -19.28
CA LEU A 162 -11.50 -7.56 -19.41
C LEU A 162 -12.38 -8.38 -18.48
N TRP A 163 -13.07 -9.34 -19.03
CA TRP A 163 -13.87 -10.34 -18.33
C TRP A 163 -13.05 -11.61 -18.09
N VAL A 164 -13.20 -12.19 -16.91
CA VAL A 164 -12.76 -13.55 -16.62
C VAL A 164 -13.99 -14.45 -16.66
N GLU A 165 -13.88 -15.55 -17.39
CA GLU A 165 -14.99 -16.45 -17.67
C GLU A 165 -14.64 -17.89 -17.30
N ARG A 166 -15.65 -18.63 -16.86
CA ARG A 166 -15.60 -20.09 -16.72
C ARG A 166 -16.70 -20.69 -17.57
N HIS A 167 -16.32 -21.49 -18.56
CA HIS A 167 -17.27 -22.11 -19.51
C HIS A 167 -18.26 -21.09 -20.13
N GLY A 168 -17.76 -19.92 -20.52
CA GLY A 168 -18.54 -18.86 -21.11
C GLY A 168 -19.36 -18.01 -20.11
N VAL A 169 -19.33 -18.34 -18.81
CA VAL A 169 -19.99 -17.55 -17.77
C VAL A 169 -19.00 -16.56 -17.13
N ARG A 170 -19.34 -15.30 -17.09
CA ARG A 170 -18.53 -14.25 -16.48
C ARG A 170 -18.49 -14.42 -14.96
N VAL A 171 -17.28 -14.45 -14.38
CA VAL A 171 -17.07 -14.63 -12.94
C VAL A 171 -16.40 -13.43 -12.28
N ALA A 172 -15.63 -12.65 -13.02
CA ALA A 172 -15.06 -11.38 -12.57
C ALA A 172 -14.77 -10.46 -13.76
N GLY A 173 -14.57 -9.16 -13.49
CA GLY A 173 -14.15 -8.20 -14.49
C GLY A 173 -13.12 -7.22 -13.96
N VAL A 174 -12.31 -6.64 -14.86
CA VAL A 174 -11.40 -5.54 -14.58
C VAL A 174 -11.45 -4.49 -15.67
N VAL A 175 -11.73 -3.24 -15.29
CA VAL A 175 -11.57 -2.09 -16.20
C VAL A 175 -10.10 -1.70 -16.19
N PHE A 176 -9.53 -1.54 -17.36
CA PHE A 176 -8.16 -1.10 -17.54
C PHE A 176 -8.07 0.11 -18.46
N SER A 177 -6.98 0.84 -18.37
CA SER A 177 -6.64 1.93 -19.29
C SER A 177 -5.24 1.73 -19.85
N THR A 178 -4.95 2.33 -21.00
CA THR A 178 -3.63 2.31 -21.62
C THR A 178 -3.08 3.72 -21.78
N SER A 179 -1.77 3.88 -21.65
CA SER A 179 -1.06 5.14 -21.89
C SER A 179 0.40 4.84 -22.24
N GLY A 180 0.81 5.17 -23.46
CA GLY A 180 2.15 4.81 -23.96
C GLY A 180 2.39 3.31 -23.88
N ASN A 181 3.47 2.91 -23.22
CA ASN A 181 3.87 1.51 -23.02
C ASN A 181 3.32 0.87 -21.73
N THR A 182 2.36 1.53 -21.06
CA THR A 182 1.80 1.10 -19.79
C THR A 182 0.31 0.76 -19.91
N ILE A 183 -0.07 -0.39 -19.40
CA ILE A 183 -1.46 -0.76 -19.11
C ILE A 183 -1.71 -0.57 -17.61
N SER A 184 -2.86 -0.03 -17.22
CA SER A 184 -3.18 0.22 -15.80
C SER A 184 -4.47 -0.48 -15.39
N SER A 185 -4.41 -1.30 -14.37
CA SER A 185 -5.59 -1.88 -13.71
C SER A 185 -6.29 -0.81 -12.88
N ARG A 186 -7.57 -0.53 -13.17
CA ARG A 186 -8.31 0.58 -12.53
C ARG A 186 -9.27 0.11 -11.46
N ILE A 187 -10.23 -0.71 -11.83
CA ILE A 187 -11.21 -1.29 -10.92
C ILE A 187 -11.43 -2.75 -11.28
N ALA A 188 -11.54 -3.61 -10.27
CA ALA A 188 -11.86 -5.02 -10.45
C ALA A 188 -12.94 -5.44 -9.44
N ALA A 189 -13.85 -6.30 -9.88
CA ALA A 189 -14.91 -6.84 -9.03
C ALA A 189 -15.33 -8.24 -9.48
N PRO A 190 -15.89 -9.04 -8.56
CA PRO A 190 -16.58 -10.29 -8.88
C PRO A 190 -17.95 -9.96 -9.53
N VAL A 191 -18.47 -10.90 -10.33
CA VAL A 191 -19.80 -10.77 -10.97
C VAL A 191 -20.67 -12.01 -10.77
N SER A 192 -20.16 -13.01 -10.07
CA SER A 192 -20.86 -14.26 -9.77
C SER A 192 -21.01 -14.45 -8.27
N ASP A 193 -21.63 -15.54 -7.89
CA ASP A 193 -21.78 -15.96 -6.50
C ASP A 193 -20.46 -15.88 -5.71
N PRO A 194 -20.47 -15.32 -4.48
CA PRO A 194 -19.26 -15.12 -3.68
C PRO A 194 -18.45 -16.39 -3.43
N GLU A 195 -19.10 -17.53 -3.17
CA GLU A 195 -18.43 -18.80 -2.92
C GLU A 195 -17.71 -19.29 -4.18
N LEU A 196 -18.35 -19.20 -5.34
CA LEU A 196 -17.71 -19.53 -6.63
C LEU A 196 -16.53 -18.62 -6.91
N VAL A 197 -16.68 -17.31 -6.68
CA VAL A 197 -15.63 -16.31 -6.89
C VAL A 197 -14.41 -16.57 -6.03
N GLU A 198 -14.62 -16.89 -4.74
CA GLU A 198 -13.55 -17.21 -3.80
C GLU A 198 -12.85 -18.51 -4.20
N ASN A 199 -13.60 -19.57 -4.47
CA ASN A 199 -13.07 -20.85 -4.91
C ASN A 199 -12.26 -20.77 -6.19
N LEU A 200 -12.59 -19.86 -7.11
CA LEU A 200 -11.87 -19.63 -8.35
C LEU A 200 -10.72 -18.63 -8.22
N HIS A 201 -10.63 -17.88 -7.12
CA HIS A 201 -9.80 -16.68 -7.04
C HIS A 201 -10.05 -15.70 -8.21
N ALA A 202 -11.31 -15.57 -8.62
CA ALA A 202 -11.69 -14.95 -9.88
C ALA A 202 -11.20 -13.49 -10.02
N VAL A 203 -11.30 -12.68 -8.94
CA VAL A 203 -10.78 -11.31 -8.94
C VAL A 203 -9.24 -11.28 -9.05
N SER A 204 -8.55 -12.24 -8.45
CA SER A 204 -7.09 -12.37 -8.60
C SER A 204 -6.70 -12.81 -10.01
N ALA A 205 -7.49 -13.69 -10.64
CA ALA A 205 -7.28 -14.16 -12.00
C ALA A 205 -7.33 -13.00 -13.03
N THR A 206 -8.08 -11.92 -12.75
CA THR A 206 -8.08 -10.73 -13.64
C THR A 206 -6.68 -10.19 -13.87
N LYS A 207 -5.77 -10.26 -12.86
CA LYS A 207 -4.38 -9.82 -13.01
C LYS A 207 -3.59 -10.72 -13.95
N LYS A 208 -3.76 -12.04 -13.83
CA LYS A 208 -3.11 -13.00 -14.74
C LYS A 208 -3.46 -12.69 -16.19
N PHE A 209 -4.75 -12.58 -16.48
CA PHE A 209 -5.20 -12.32 -17.84
C PHE A 209 -4.85 -10.91 -18.33
N LEU A 210 -4.80 -9.92 -17.44
CA LEU A 210 -4.37 -8.58 -17.81
C LEU A 210 -2.86 -8.53 -18.10
N ILE A 211 -2.04 -9.33 -17.40
CA ILE A 211 -0.61 -9.53 -17.69
C ILE A 211 -0.45 -10.17 -19.07
N ASP A 212 -1.17 -11.25 -19.34
CA ASP A 212 -1.11 -11.95 -20.65
C ASP A 212 -1.49 -11.00 -21.78
N TYR A 213 -2.63 -10.33 -21.65
CA TYR A 213 -3.09 -9.33 -22.61
C TYR A 213 -2.06 -8.22 -22.85
N ALA A 214 -1.43 -7.75 -21.77
CA ALA A 214 -0.43 -6.70 -21.87
C ALA A 214 0.83 -7.18 -22.62
N ILE A 215 1.31 -8.39 -22.34
CA ILE A 215 2.47 -9.00 -23.02
C ILE A 215 2.16 -9.22 -24.51
N GLU A 216 1.01 -9.80 -24.82
CA GLU A 216 0.56 -10.04 -26.21
C GLU A 216 0.47 -8.75 -27.05
N ARG A 217 0.16 -7.62 -26.39
CA ARG A 217 0.04 -6.30 -27.02
C ARG A 217 1.33 -5.48 -26.97
N GLY A 218 2.43 -6.01 -26.41
CA GLY A 218 3.73 -5.36 -26.35
C GLY A 218 3.86 -4.24 -25.33
N TYR A 219 2.97 -4.19 -24.32
CA TYR A 219 3.15 -3.27 -23.21
C TYR A 219 4.35 -3.68 -22.35
N GLN A 220 5.10 -2.70 -21.86
CA GLN A 220 6.27 -2.92 -21.00
C GLN A 220 5.93 -2.95 -19.52
N TYR A 221 4.85 -2.28 -19.12
CA TYR A 221 4.49 -2.09 -17.73
C TYR A 221 3.01 -2.36 -17.48
N LEU A 222 2.74 -3.00 -16.32
CA LEU A 222 1.39 -3.07 -15.75
C LEU A 222 1.36 -2.30 -14.42
N ASP A 223 0.66 -1.17 -14.42
CA ASP A 223 0.38 -0.37 -13.24
C ASP A 223 -0.80 -0.96 -12.46
N LEU A 224 -0.56 -1.35 -11.21
CA LEU A 224 -1.57 -1.87 -10.28
C LEU A 224 -2.16 -0.78 -9.35
N GLY A 225 -1.82 0.48 -9.60
CA GLY A 225 -2.31 1.63 -8.87
C GLY A 225 -1.71 1.77 -7.46
N LYS A 226 -2.32 2.68 -6.69
CA LYS A 226 -1.85 3.10 -5.36
C LYS A 226 -2.17 2.09 -4.27
N SER A 227 -1.33 2.09 -3.23
CA SER A 227 -1.52 1.37 -1.97
C SER A 227 -1.11 2.26 -0.80
N ARG A 228 -1.56 1.93 0.41
CA ARG A 228 -1.06 2.57 1.62
C ARG A 228 0.44 2.33 1.77
N PRO A 229 1.20 3.29 2.31
CA PRO A 229 2.64 3.18 2.51
C PRO A 229 2.98 2.32 3.75
N GLN A 230 2.47 1.09 3.78
CA GLN A 230 2.66 0.15 4.87
C GLN A 230 2.99 -1.24 4.32
N LEU A 231 4.16 -1.77 4.67
CA LEU A 231 4.71 -3.00 4.09
C LEU A 231 3.88 -4.25 4.39
N MET A 232 3.10 -4.24 5.48
CA MET A 232 2.21 -5.34 5.84
C MET A 232 0.76 -5.12 5.38
N ASP A 233 0.45 -4.03 4.64
CA ASP A 233 -0.88 -3.82 4.05
C ASP A 233 -1.25 -4.98 3.11
N GLY A 234 -2.46 -5.49 3.26
CA GLY A 234 -2.93 -6.65 2.51
C GLY A 234 -2.94 -6.44 1.00
N VAL A 235 -3.29 -5.21 0.55
CA VAL A 235 -3.30 -4.84 -0.87
C VAL A 235 -1.88 -4.79 -1.41
N LEU A 236 -0.96 -4.16 -0.66
CA LEU A 236 0.45 -4.07 -1.06
C LEU A 236 1.09 -5.46 -1.14
N ARG A 237 0.89 -6.29 -0.12
CA ARG A 237 1.37 -7.68 -0.11
C ARG A 237 0.79 -8.52 -1.26
N HIS A 238 -0.48 -8.31 -1.58
CA HIS A 238 -1.10 -8.98 -2.73
C HIS A 238 -0.43 -8.55 -4.05
N LYS A 239 -0.17 -7.26 -4.25
CA LYS A 239 0.53 -6.75 -5.45
C LYS A 239 1.96 -7.29 -5.53
N LYS A 240 2.69 -7.34 -4.40
CA LYS A 240 4.02 -7.95 -4.32
C LYS A 240 4.02 -9.42 -4.78
N ARG A 241 3.02 -10.23 -4.39
CA ARG A 241 2.90 -11.63 -4.86
C ARG A 241 2.75 -11.74 -6.38
N TRP A 242 2.26 -10.68 -7.03
CA TRP A 242 2.19 -10.58 -8.49
C TRP A 242 3.48 -10.04 -9.13
N GLY A 243 4.55 -9.88 -8.37
CA GLY A 243 5.83 -9.39 -8.87
C GLY A 243 5.91 -7.87 -9.02
N ALA A 244 4.99 -7.12 -8.39
CA ALA A 244 5.04 -5.67 -8.45
C ALA A 244 6.14 -5.10 -7.57
N ARG A 245 6.89 -4.14 -8.11
CA ARG A 245 7.79 -3.28 -7.36
C ARG A 245 7.12 -1.98 -6.95
N LEU A 246 7.62 -1.39 -5.87
CA LEU A 246 7.19 -0.08 -5.39
C LEU A 246 7.78 1.05 -6.24
N LEU A 247 6.98 2.08 -6.44
CA LEU A 247 7.41 3.35 -7.01
C LEU A 247 6.98 4.51 -6.11
N ASP A 248 7.87 5.47 -5.95
CA ASP A 248 7.50 6.78 -5.44
C ASP A 248 6.74 7.52 -6.53
N SER A 249 5.49 7.87 -6.26
CA SER A 249 4.67 8.58 -7.24
C SER A 249 5.12 10.03 -7.36
N PRO A 250 5.62 10.46 -8.53
CA PRO A 250 6.00 11.87 -8.72
C PRO A 250 4.79 12.82 -8.68
N LYS A 251 3.58 12.26 -8.82
CA LYS A 251 2.30 12.99 -8.75
C LYS A 251 1.76 13.10 -7.32
N GLU A 252 2.32 12.34 -6.37
CA GLU A 252 1.91 12.38 -4.98
C GLU A 252 2.66 13.48 -4.27
N VAL A 253 2.02 14.65 -4.17
CA VAL A 253 2.59 15.84 -3.52
C VAL A 253 2.34 15.80 -2.00
N ALA A 254 1.32 15.06 -1.56
CA ALA A 254 1.00 14.93 -0.15
C ALA A 254 1.90 13.88 0.51
N GLU A 255 2.44 14.25 1.65
CA GLU A 255 3.21 13.35 2.50
C GLU A 255 2.90 13.63 3.97
N PHE A 256 3.22 12.69 4.84
CA PHE A 256 3.17 12.86 6.29
C PHE A 256 4.57 12.90 6.83
N HIS A 257 4.82 13.83 7.74
CA HIS A 257 6.01 13.84 8.57
C HIS A 257 5.69 13.12 9.87
N LEU A 258 6.46 12.09 10.16
CA LEU A 258 6.38 11.31 11.37
C LEU A 258 7.60 11.60 12.23
N SER A 259 7.36 12.01 13.46
CA SER A 259 8.41 12.21 14.47
C SER A 259 7.91 11.78 15.84
N TRP A 260 8.83 11.44 16.71
CA TRP A 260 8.59 11.09 18.11
C TRP A 260 9.63 11.75 19.01
N ARG A 261 9.28 11.93 20.28
CA ARG A 261 10.17 12.51 21.27
C ARG A 261 11.27 11.51 21.70
N ALA A 262 10.90 10.26 21.85
CA ALA A 262 11.77 9.12 22.11
C ALA A 262 11.11 7.86 21.56
N LEU A 263 11.90 6.89 21.12
CA LEU A 263 11.38 5.59 20.72
C LEU A 263 10.96 4.79 21.95
N THR A 264 9.74 5.04 22.44
CA THR A 264 9.18 4.25 23.55
C THR A 264 8.91 2.81 23.11
N PRO A 265 8.81 1.84 24.05
CA PRO A 265 8.43 0.47 23.71
C PRO A 265 7.14 0.38 22.90
N ALA A 266 6.14 1.22 23.20
CA ALA A 266 4.90 1.30 22.45
C ALA A 266 5.10 1.74 20.99
N ILE A 267 5.90 2.78 20.74
CA ILE A 267 6.21 3.27 19.38
C ILE A 267 7.05 2.23 18.63
N ALA A 268 8.05 1.62 19.27
CA ALA A 268 8.88 0.58 18.69
C ALA A 268 8.04 -0.63 18.25
N GLN A 269 7.17 -1.11 19.11
CA GLN A 269 6.28 -2.22 18.80
C GLN A 269 5.26 -1.86 17.71
N TRP A 270 4.73 -0.63 17.72
CA TRP A 270 3.87 -0.16 16.62
C TRP A 270 4.60 -0.17 15.28
N LEU A 271 5.83 0.36 15.19
CA LEU A 271 6.64 0.31 13.97
C LEU A 271 6.99 -1.13 13.55
N ARG A 272 7.13 -2.05 14.51
CA ARG A 272 7.37 -3.46 14.24
C ARG A 272 6.16 -4.15 13.63
N THR A 273 4.95 -3.85 14.13
CA THR A 273 3.69 -4.42 13.63
C THR A 273 3.09 -3.67 12.44
N THR A 274 3.44 -2.40 12.30
CA THR A 274 2.98 -1.51 11.23
C THR A 274 4.19 -0.87 10.51
N PRO A 275 5.06 -1.69 9.89
CA PRO A 275 6.24 -1.18 9.20
C PRO A 275 5.86 -0.32 8.01
N LEU A 276 6.50 0.84 7.89
CA LEU A 276 6.13 1.91 6.98
C LEU A 276 7.01 1.93 5.73
N VAL A 277 6.51 2.53 4.67
CA VAL A 277 7.33 2.99 3.54
C VAL A 277 7.57 4.48 3.71
N VAL A 278 8.82 4.88 3.74
CA VAL A 278 9.25 6.27 3.90
C VAL A 278 10.04 6.73 2.67
N ARG A 279 10.04 8.05 2.44
CA ARG A 279 10.93 8.69 1.48
C ARG A 279 12.27 8.97 2.12
N ASP A 280 13.32 8.54 1.46
CA ASP A 280 14.71 8.72 1.87
C ASP A 280 15.55 9.32 0.74
N CYS A 281 16.80 9.68 1.01
CA CYS A 281 17.70 10.27 0.00
C CYS A 281 17.95 9.35 -1.20
N GLY A 282 17.88 8.04 -1.02
CA GLY A 282 18.05 7.01 -2.06
C GLY A 282 16.75 6.55 -2.74
N GLY A 283 15.59 7.07 -2.36
CA GLY A 283 14.29 6.62 -2.86
C GLY A 283 13.34 6.17 -1.76
N LEU A 284 12.54 5.14 -2.01
CA LEU A 284 11.67 4.55 -0.99
C LEU A 284 12.48 3.62 -0.07
N ALA A 285 12.29 3.74 1.23
CA ALA A 285 12.86 2.84 2.23
C ALA A 285 11.76 2.21 3.09
N GLY A 286 12.02 0.99 3.58
CA GLY A 286 11.20 0.38 4.63
C GLY A 286 11.65 0.87 6.00
N LEU A 287 10.73 1.29 6.87
CA LEU A 287 10.99 1.68 8.25
C LEU A 287 10.30 0.72 9.21
N THR A 288 11.06 0.16 10.15
CA THR A 288 10.57 -0.74 11.21
C THR A 288 11.42 -0.60 12.47
N ALA A 289 11.03 -1.27 13.55
CA ALA A 289 11.85 -1.40 14.75
C ALA A 289 12.15 -2.86 15.08
N SER A 290 13.23 -3.12 15.81
CA SER A 290 13.52 -4.44 16.40
C SER A 290 12.88 -4.57 17.79
N ALA A 291 12.74 -5.81 18.29
CA ALA A 291 12.49 -6.05 19.69
C ALA A 291 13.83 -6.17 20.45
N GLU A 292 13.83 -5.86 21.75
CA GLU A 292 15.04 -5.90 22.58
C GLU A 292 15.76 -7.25 22.57
N ASN A 293 15.00 -8.35 22.47
CA ASN A 293 15.54 -9.71 22.53
C ASN A 293 15.21 -10.52 21.27
N GLU A 294 15.10 -9.86 20.11
CA GLU A 294 14.84 -10.54 18.85
C GLU A 294 16.09 -11.29 18.39
N SER A 295 15.96 -12.61 18.17
CA SER A 295 17.10 -13.37 17.64
C SER A 295 17.44 -12.92 16.20
N PRO A 296 18.71 -13.04 15.76
CA PRO A 296 19.09 -12.70 14.37
C PRO A 296 18.26 -13.46 13.34
N ASP A 297 17.93 -14.72 13.57
CA ASP A 297 17.12 -15.55 12.67
C ASP A 297 15.65 -15.08 12.58
N ASP A 298 15.04 -14.73 13.71
CA ASP A 298 13.68 -14.19 13.75
C ASP A 298 13.63 -12.82 13.05
N CYS A 299 14.62 -11.98 13.32
CA CYS A 299 14.78 -10.69 12.68
C CYS A 299 14.94 -10.85 11.16
N MET A 300 15.84 -11.70 10.69
CA MET A 300 16.01 -11.98 9.27
C MET A 300 14.72 -12.51 8.63
N SER A 301 14.03 -13.42 9.29
CA SER A 301 12.73 -13.95 8.83
C SER A 301 11.68 -12.87 8.72
N ARG A 302 11.64 -11.95 9.68
CA ARG A 302 10.74 -10.78 9.66
C ARG A 302 11.10 -9.82 8.54
N LEU A 303 12.36 -9.45 8.38
CA LEU A 303 12.82 -8.53 7.32
C LEU A 303 12.55 -9.09 5.91
N ARG A 304 12.71 -10.40 5.70
CA ARG A 304 12.33 -11.05 4.43
C ARG A 304 10.84 -10.92 4.11
N ARG A 305 9.97 -10.97 5.12
CA ARG A 305 8.53 -10.72 4.92
C ARG A 305 8.23 -9.27 4.58
N LEU A 306 8.97 -8.33 5.19
CA LEU A 306 8.80 -6.90 4.98
C LEU A 306 9.38 -6.43 3.64
N TRP A 307 10.47 -7.07 3.19
CA TRP A 307 11.10 -6.70 1.94
C TRP A 307 10.09 -6.58 0.80
N SER A 308 10.26 -5.56 -0.03
CA SER A 308 9.46 -5.35 -1.23
C SER A 308 10.36 -4.79 -2.33
N PRO A 309 10.24 -5.29 -3.57
CA PRO A 309 11.01 -4.73 -4.68
C PRO A 309 10.74 -3.24 -4.83
N GLY A 310 11.79 -2.49 -5.18
CA GLY A 310 11.72 -1.03 -5.30
C GLY A 310 12.03 -0.28 -4.01
N LEU A 311 12.29 -0.98 -2.89
CA LEU A 311 12.92 -0.38 -1.72
C LEU A 311 14.42 -0.22 -1.96
N ALA A 312 14.95 0.98 -1.74
CA ALA A 312 16.38 1.25 -1.80
C ALA A 312 17.13 0.67 -0.58
N ARG A 313 16.46 0.62 0.58
CA ARG A 313 16.97 0.00 1.81
C ARG A 313 15.85 -0.33 2.78
N ILE A 314 16.17 -1.07 3.84
CA ILE A 314 15.32 -1.25 5.03
C ILE A 314 16.03 -0.61 6.22
N ILE A 315 15.35 0.27 6.93
CA ILE A 315 15.83 0.95 8.13
C ILE A 315 15.21 0.27 9.34
N VAL A 316 16.06 -0.21 10.23
CA VAL A 316 15.65 -0.86 11.49
C VAL A 316 16.08 0.02 12.65
N LEU A 317 15.12 0.50 13.42
CA LEU A 317 15.37 1.25 14.63
C LEU A 317 15.55 0.29 15.82
N ASN A 318 16.57 0.51 16.63
CA ASN A 318 16.79 -0.21 17.88
C ASN A 318 17.41 0.73 18.95
N HIS A 319 17.42 0.30 20.19
CA HIS A 319 17.87 1.14 21.32
C HIS A 319 19.38 1.40 21.33
N ASP A 320 20.18 0.48 20.81
CA ASP A 320 21.65 0.53 20.88
C ASP A 320 22.33 0.84 19.54
N GLY A 321 21.59 0.83 18.44
CA GLY A 321 22.11 1.03 17.09
C GLY A 321 22.95 -0.15 16.58
N GLN A 322 23.01 -1.29 17.32
CA GLN A 322 23.85 -2.42 16.96
C GLN A 322 23.23 -3.26 15.85
N ASN A 323 24.07 -3.68 14.90
CA ASN A 323 23.70 -4.60 13.84
C ASN A 323 23.92 -6.05 14.32
N PRO A 324 22.89 -6.89 14.35
CA PRO A 324 23.03 -8.30 14.71
C PRO A 324 23.65 -9.17 13.59
N GLY A 325 24.37 -8.57 12.65
CA GLY A 325 25.01 -9.27 11.52
C GLY A 325 24.09 -9.38 10.28
N ILE A 326 23.10 -8.51 10.15
CA ILE A 326 22.20 -8.48 9.00
C ILE A 326 22.44 -7.20 8.19
N ASP A 327 23.20 -7.33 7.11
CA ASP A 327 23.58 -6.20 6.24
C ASP A 327 22.65 -6.04 5.02
N GLU A 328 21.98 -7.13 4.61
CA GLU A 328 21.09 -7.10 3.46
C GLU A 328 19.96 -8.14 3.53
N VAL A 329 18.90 -7.88 2.75
CA VAL A 329 17.79 -8.82 2.51
C VAL A 329 17.47 -8.82 1.03
N PHE A 330 17.67 -9.94 0.35
CA PHE A 330 17.50 -10.08 -1.11
C PHE A 330 18.23 -9.00 -1.92
N GLY A 331 19.48 -8.68 -1.56
CA GLY A 331 20.27 -7.63 -2.19
C GLY A 331 19.87 -6.19 -1.82
N THR A 332 18.87 -6.01 -0.98
CA THR A 332 18.47 -4.70 -0.46
C THR A 332 19.20 -4.43 0.85
N PRO A 333 19.99 -3.33 0.96
CA PRO A 333 20.72 -2.99 2.18
C PRO A 333 19.80 -2.83 3.40
N VAL A 334 20.29 -3.29 4.57
CA VAL A 334 19.66 -3.06 5.87
C VAL A 334 20.51 -2.06 6.63
N THR A 335 19.91 -0.99 7.11
CA THR A 335 20.56 0.05 7.91
C THR A 335 20.02 0.00 9.33
N TRP A 336 20.91 -0.15 10.30
CA TRP A 336 20.60 -0.12 11.72
C TRP A 336 20.85 1.28 12.26
N GLN A 337 19.86 1.84 12.92
CA GLN A 337 19.94 3.18 13.48
C GLN A 337 19.53 3.17 14.94
N ARG A 338 20.34 3.85 15.76
CA ARG A 338 19.94 4.15 17.12
C ARG A 338 18.74 5.10 17.08
N ALA A 339 17.76 4.76 17.87
CA ALA A 339 16.57 5.59 18.04
C ALA A 339 16.83 6.55 19.21
N ASP A 340 17.30 7.73 18.87
CA ASP A 340 17.45 8.84 19.83
C ASP A 340 16.12 9.52 20.05
#